data_fbb593b5976d66f37b4d498c75f1b34a
#
_entry.id   fbb593b5976d66f37b4d498c75f1b34a
#
_cell.length_a   1.000
_cell.length_b   1.000
_cell.length_c   1.000
_cell.angle_alpha   90.00
_cell.angle_beta   90.00
_cell.angle_gamma   90.00
#
_symmetry.space_group_name_H-M   'P 1'
#
loop_
_entity.id
_entity.type
_entity.pdbx_description
1 polymer ?
#
loop_
_entity_poly.entity_id
_entity_poly.type
_entity_poly.pdbx_seq_one_letter_code
_entity_poly.pdbx_strand_id
1 'polypeptide(L)'
;MRIFFILIFLAPLQIFSSEMSRVNIDYENQTRYFLIHEPKNLTAVKAVNLVIGIHGYTGTASGFEKETTGGFNESADEYGFIAAYPQGEFFYDRGFFYKSYVSAWNDLTGSRTKAPNDKGEICAADAPTYNKFSSCNGKDVGRCAWASCLDDVGFIKDIIIKIKNTHNIDKVYVVGMSNGGMMAHAFACKHPELVDGVLNVVGLPHLGLNCIPTKPVNYIVYAGFNDDIVPPINIVSWDKYYYEPMENVINEWKAAFNCKKLESNNSNLKYQIHEQEFSQCNDNVKLISLLNMEGGHTWPGIEDDDAGNCRSDEQSDISFPKCKSINNLWGNNYLLPKLFNL
;
A
#
# COMPACT_ATOMS: atom_id res chain seq x y z
N MET A 1 -45.13 -54.06 0.18
CA MET A 1 -44.04 -53.30 -0.44
C MET A 1 -44.01 -51.91 0.27
N ARG A 2 -43.10 -51.71 1.24
CA ARG A 2 -43.00 -50.45 2.01
C ARG A 2 -41.92 -49.62 1.38
N ILE A 3 -42.31 -48.45 0.84
CA ILE A 3 -41.38 -47.47 0.21
C ILE A 3 -40.85 -46.61 1.35
N PHE A 4 -39.54 -46.69 1.61
CA PHE A 4 -38.84 -45.78 2.54
C PHE A 4 -38.45 -44.52 1.73
N PHE A 5 -39.03 -43.36 2.12
CA PHE A 5 -38.56 -42.07 1.68
C PHE A 5 -37.36 -41.62 2.53
N ILE A 6 -36.19 -41.54 1.91
CA ILE A 6 -35.01 -40.93 2.52
C ILE A 6 -35.13 -39.44 2.30
N LEU A 7 -35.42 -38.66 3.33
CA LEU A 7 -35.30 -37.21 3.34
C LEU A 7 -33.82 -36.88 3.48
N ILE A 8 -33.19 -36.43 2.37
CA ILE A 8 -31.86 -35.81 2.40
C ILE A 8 -32.02 -34.39 2.91
N PHE A 9 -31.63 -34.13 4.17
CA PHE A 9 -31.47 -32.80 4.69
C PHE A 9 -30.21 -32.18 4.07
N LEU A 10 -30.38 -31.31 3.07
CA LEU A 10 -29.35 -30.40 2.63
C LEU A 10 -29.24 -29.29 3.67
N ALA A 11 -28.26 -29.43 4.58
CA ALA A 11 -27.86 -28.32 5.42
C ALA A 11 -27.34 -27.19 4.50
N PRO A 12 -27.80 -25.96 4.67
CA PRO A 12 -27.22 -24.85 3.94
C PRO A 12 -25.74 -24.74 4.32
N LEU A 13 -24.85 -24.84 3.32
CA LEU A 13 -23.48 -24.39 3.49
C LEU A 13 -23.57 -22.89 3.86
N GLN A 14 -23.38 -22.58 5.12
CA GLN A 14 -23.09 -21.21 5.52
C GLN A 14 -21.69 -20.89 4.98
N ILE A 15 -21.65 -20.12 3.91
CA ILE A 15 -20.44 -19.45 3.46
C ILE A 15 -20.18 -18.37 4.52
N PHE A 16 -19.38 -18.71 5.53
CA PHE A 16 -18.78 -17.71 6.40
C PHE A 16 -17.79 -16.94 5.54
N SER A 17 -18.19 -15.77 5.03
CA SER A 17 -17.25 -14.70 4.75
C SER A 17 -16.55 -14.42 6.07
N SER A 18 -15.24 -14.64 6.16
CA SER A 18 -14.49 -14.23 7.35
C SER A 18 -14.49 -12.71 7.37
N GLU A 19 -15.33 -12.13 8.22
CA GLU A 19 -15.35 -10.68 8.42
C GLU A 19 -13.99 -10.26 9.00
N MET A 20 -13.44 -9.16 8.47
CA MET A 20 -12.25 -8.55 9.04
C MET A 20 -12.51 -8.16 10.48
N SER A 21 -11.58 -8.46 11.37
CA SER A 21 -11.63 -8.05 12.77
C SER A 21 -10.90 -6.73 12.97
N ARG A 22 -11.50 -5.81 13.74
CA ARG A 22 -10.84 -4.57 14.14
C ARG A 22 -10.03 -4.79 15.41
N VAL A 23 -8.76 -4.41 15.36
CA VAL A 23 -7.83 -4.48 16.49
C VAL A 23 -7.35 -3.06 16.85
N ASN A 24 -7.59 -2.65 18.08
CA ASN A 24 -7.12 -1.37 18.60
C ASN A 24 -5.70 -1.51 19.19
N ILE A 25 -4.92 -0.45 19.05
CA ILE A 25 -3.58 -0.31 19.61
C ILE A 25 -3.49 1.08 20.24
N ASP A 26 -3.10 1.16 21.50
CA ASP A 26 -2.73 2.41 22.13
C ASP A 26 -1.30 2.77 21.71
N TYR A 27 -1.16 3.84 20.97
CA TYR A 27 0.09 4.31 20.40
C TYR A 27 0.23 5.83 20.58
N GLU A 28 1.32 6.31 21.18
CA GLU A 28 1.60 7.73 21.41
C GLU A 28 0.43 8.54 22.03
N ASN A 29 -0.23 7.98 23.05
CA ASN A 29 -1.40 8.56 23.73
C ASN A 29 -2.66 8.68 22.85
N GLN A 30 -2.73 7.93 21.77
CA GLN A 30 -3.90 7.82 20.90
C GLN A 30 -4.29 6.36 20.74
N THR A 31 -5.58 6.09 20.66
CA THR A 31 -6.05 4.75 20.24
C THR A 31 -6.15 4.73 18.72
N ARG A 32 -5.24 4.02 18.09
CA ARG A 32 -5.25 3.74 16.65
C ARG A 32 -5.77 2.31 16.41
N TYR A 33 -6.00 1.93 15.18
CA TYR A 33 -6.47 0.58 14.85
C TYR A 33 -5.96 0.09 13.51
N PHE A 34 -6.06 -1.21 13.34
CA PHE A 34 -5.97 -1.89 12.05
C PHE A 34 -7.09 -2.91 11.92
N LEU A 35 -7.42 -3.27 10.68
CA LEU A 35 -8.26 -4.42 10.37
C LEU A 35 -7.35 -5.61 10.08
N ILE A 36 -7.80 -6.82 10.44
CA ILE A 36 -7.08 -8.06 10.16
C ILE A 36 -8.02 -9.08 9.53
N HIS A 37 -7.54 -9.72 8.47
CA HIS A 37 -8.15 -10.88 7.86
C HIS A 37 -7.22 -12.09 7.99
N GLU A 38 -7.73 -13.16 8.56
CA GLU A 38 -7.03 -14.43 8.65
C GLU A 38 -7.56 -15.38 7.57
N PRO A 39 -6.68 -16.03 6.78
CA PRO A 39 -7.13 -16.92 5.72
C PRO A 39 -7.92 -18.11 6.26
N LYS A 40 -8.95 -18.55 5.54
CA LYS A 40 -9.89 -19.60 5.96
C LYS A 40 -9.24 -20.91 6.41
N ASN A 41 -8.06 -21.23 5.88
CA ASN A 41 -7.34 -22.46 6.17
C ASN A 41 -6.16 -22.24 7.15
N LEU A 42 -6.17 -21.14 7.91
CA LEU A 42 -5.14 -20.88 8.90
C LEU A 42 -5.18 -21.93 10.01
N THR A 43 -4.01 -22.50 10.32
CA THR A 43 -3.84 -23.40 11.48
C THR A 43 -2.75 -22.85 12.39
N ALA A 44 -2.91 -22.98 13.70
CA ALA A 44 -2.01 -22.40 14.69
C ALA A 44 -0.54 -22.87 14.60
N VAL A 45 -0.29 -24.01 13.94
CA VAL A 45 1.05 -24.61 13.83
C VAL A 45 1.76 -24.29 12.52
N LYS A 46 1.02 -23.92 11.46
CA LYS A 46 1.61 -23.65 10.15
C LYS A 46 2.14 -22.23 10.11
N ALA A 47 3.41 -22.08 9.74
CA ALA A 47 3.97 -20.75 9.44
C ALA A 47 3.23 -20.13 8.25
N VAL A 48 2.91 -18.85 8.36
CA VAL A 48 2.11 -18.10 7.40
C VAL A 48 2.74 -16.74 7.12
N ASN A 49 2.65 -16.24 5.90
CA ASN A 49 3.10 -14.90 5.58
C ASN A 49 2.15 -13.84 6.14
N LEU A 50 2.70 -12.70 6.52
CA LEU A 50 1.96 -11.51 6.89
C LEU A 50 2.12 -10.46 5.80
N VAL A 51 1.00 -9.91 5.34
CA VAL A 51 0.99 -8.78 4.41
C VAL A 51 0.33 -7.59 5.08
N ILE A 52 1.07 -6.49 5.21
CA ILE A 52 0.55 -5.20 5.67
C ILE A 52 0.10 -4.40 4.46
N GLY A 53 -1.21 -4.15 4.32
CA GLY A 53 -1.81 -3.39 3.22
C GLY A 53 -2.07 -1.94 3.60
N ILE A 54 -1.39 -0.97 2.98
CA ILE A 54 -1.39 0.45 3.35
C ILE A 54 -2.12 1.27 2.29
N HIS A 55 -3.26 1.87 2.68
CA HIS A 55 -4.09 2.69 1.80
C HIS A 55 -3.41 3.99 1.36
N GLY A 56 -3.90 4.60 0.27
CA GLY A 56 -3.46 5.89 -0.21
C GLY A 56 -4.03 7.08 0.58
N TYR A 57 -3.71 8.30 0.12
CA TYR A 57 -4.33 9.54 0.63
C TYR A 57 -5.84 9.48 0.46
N THR A 58 -6.59 9.92 1.47
CA THR A 58 -8.06 9.82 1.58
C THR A 58 -8.64 8.40 1.57
N GLY A 59 -7.78 7.37 1.50
CA GLY A 59 -8.20 5.98 1.60
C GLY A 59 -8.50 5.54 3.03
N THR A 60 -8.94 4.29 3.17
CA THR A 60 -9.26 3.68 4.46
C THR A 60 -8.75 2.25 4.52
N ALA A 61 -8.68 1.72 5.73
CA ALA A 61 -8.29 0.32 5.96
C ALA A 61 -9.22 -0.65 5.21
N SER A 62 -10.54 -0.49 5.33
CA SER A 62 -11.50 -1.35 4.62
C SER A 62 -11.62 -1.02 3.13
N GLY A 63 -11.34 0.23 2.75
CA GLY A 63 -11.31 0.65 1.35
C GLY A 63 -10.16 0.02 0.58
N PHE A 64 -8.98 -0.06 1.19
CA PHE A 64 -7.83 -0.72 0.54
C PHE A 64 -8.15 -2.17 0.17
N GLU A 65 -8.84 -2.90 1.05
CA GLU A 65 -9.25 -4.28 0.78
C GLU A 65 -10.23 -4.38 -0.39
N LYS A 66 -11.22 -3.49 -0.46
CA LYS A 66 -12.34 -3.61 -1.41
C LYS A 66 -12.12 -2.84 -2.71
N GLU A 67 -11.70 -1.60 -2.57
CA GLU A 67 -11.74 -0.59 -3.62
C GLU A 67 -10.43 -0.49 -4.38
N THR A 68 -9.31 -0.48 -3.65
CA THR A 68 -8.00 -0.20 -4.25
C THR A 68 -7.22 -1.44 -4.62
N THR A 69 -7.59 -2.61 -4.13
CA THR A 69 -6.84 -3.84 -4.34
C THR A 69 -7.57 -4.92 -5.11
N GLY A 70 -8.86 -4.72 -5.40
CA GLY A 70 -9.64 -5.72 -6.13
C GLY A 70 -9.82 -7.04 -5.38
N GLY A 71 -9.98 -7.03 -4.07
CA GLY A 71 -10.24 -8.23 -3.27
C GLY A 71 -8.98 -8.83 -2.63
N PHE A 72 -8.36 -8.08 -1.75
CA PHE A 72 -7.14 -8.53 -1.07
C PHE A 72 -7.41 -9.66 -0.06
N ASN A 73 -8.61 -9.71 0.53
CA ASN A 73 -9.00 -10.82 1.40
C ASN A 73 -9.18 -12.12 0.63
N GLU A 74 -9.76 -12.08 -0.57
CA GLU A 74 -9.86 -13.22 -1.47
C GLU A 74 -8.48 -13.73 -1.86
N SER A 75 -7.55 -12.82 -2.14
CA SER A 75 -6.15 -13.16 -2.40
C SER A 75 -5.47 -13.78 -1.17
N ALA A 76 -5.77 -13.27 0.05
CA ALA A 76 -5.27 -13.84 1.29
C ALA A 76 -5.76 -15.28 1.52
N ASP A 77 -7.02 -15.54 1.22
CA ASP A 77 -7.60 -16.89 1.25
C ASP A 77 -6.97 -17.82 0.22
N GLU A 78 -6.72 -17.32 -1.00
CA GLU A 78 -6.15 -18.09 -2.12
C GLU A 78 -4.67 -18.43 -1.88
N TYR A 79 -3.87 -17.44 -1.52
CA TYR A 79 -2.42 -17.61 -1.34
C TYR A 79 -2.02 -18.01 0.09
N GLY A 80 -2.94 -17.96 1.05
CA GLY A 80 -2.74 -18.41 2.42
C GLY A 80 -1.85 -17.48 3.24
N PHE A 81 -2.14 -16.18 3.26
CA PHE A 81 -1.44 -15.20 4.11
C PHE A 81 -2.42 -14.45 5.03
N ILE A 82 -1.91 -13.90 6.13
CA ILE A 82 -2.66 -12.96 6.97
C ILE A 82 -2.54 -11.58 6.35
N ALA A 83 -3.67 -10.90 6.12
CA ALA A 83 -3.70 -9.52 5.68
C ALA A 83 -4.03 -8.58 6.84
N ALA A 84 -3.23 -7.54 7.05
CA ALA A 84 -3.49 -6.51 8.05
C ALA A 84 -3.52 -5.14 7.39
N TYR A 85 -4.57 -4.37 7.69
CA TYR A 85 -4.82 -3.07 7.08
C TYR A 85 -4.81 -2.00 8.16
N PRO A 86 -3.68 -1.32 8.38
CA PRO A 86 -3.64 -0.19 9.29
C PRO A 86 -4.45 0.98 8.78
N GLN A 87 -5.00 1.80 9.72
CA GLN A 87 -5.66 3.06 9.41
C GLN A 87 -4.72 4.23 9.69
N GLY A 88 -4.48 5.05 8.66
CA GLY A 88 -3.74 6.31 8.76
C GLY A 88 -4.47 7.35 9.60
N GLU A 89 -3.79 8.44 9.99
CA GLU A 89 -4.47 9.57 10.63
C GLU A 89 -5.59 10.07 9.73
N PHE A 90 -6.75 10.34 10.30
CA PHE A 90 -7.89 10.84 9.54
C PHE A 90 -8.70 11.89 10.31
N PHE A 91 -9.42 12.71 9.56
CA PHE A 91 -10.45 13.59 10.06
C PHE A 91 -11.50 13.84 8.97
N TYR A 92 -12.64 14.39 9.39
CA TYR A 92 -13.65 14.84 8.45
C TYR A 92 -13.49 16.33 8.20
N ASP A 93 -13.22 16.69 6.96
CA ASP A 93 -13.24 18.08 6.52
C ASP A 93 -14.69 18.51 6.24
N ARG A 94 -15.15 19.52 6.96
CA ARG A 94 -16.51 20.05 6.84
C ARG A 94 -16.50 21.28 5.94
N GLY A 95 -16.68 21.06 4.65
CA GLY A 95 -17.04 22.13 3.74
C GLY A 95 -18.45 22.68 4.04
N PHE A 96 -18.79 23.83 3.44
CA PHE A 96 -20.07 24.49 3.71
C PHE A 96 -21.30 23.64 3.30
N PHE A 97 -21.15 22.80 2.27
CA PHE A 97 -22.23 21.97 1.72
C PHE A 97 -21.91 20.46 1.69
N TYR A 98 -20.73 20.04 2.10
CA TYR A 98 -20.33 18.64 2.03
C TYR A 98 -19.37 18.30 3.17
N LYS A 99 -19.31 17.02 3.49
CA LYS A 99 -18.34 16.45 4.41
C LYS A 99 -17.47 15.49 3.61
N SER A 100 -16.18 15.73 3.61
CA SER A 100 -15.18 14.83 3.02
C SER A 100 -14.36 14.15 4.10
N TYR A 101 -13.90 12.94 3.79
CA TYR A 101 -12.97 12.20 4.61
C TYR A 101 -11.55 12.47 4.10
N VAL A 102 -10.65 12.78 5.01
CA VAL A 102 -9.24 13.03 4.71
C VAL A 102 -8.39 12.14 5.59
N SER A 103 -7.50 11.37 4.99
CA SER A 103 -6.58 10.47 5.69
C SER A 103 -5.22 10.46 5.01
N ALA A 104 -4.17 10.21 5.78
CA ALA A 104 -2.81 10.11 5.25
C ALA A 104 -1.87 9.37 6.19
N TRP A 105 -0.68 9.11 5.66
CA TRP A 105 0.48 8.56 6.34
C TRP A 105 1.62 9.56 6.35
N ASN A 106 2.44 9.50 7.39
CA ASN A 106 3.72 10.18 7.40
C ASN A 106 4.78 9.31 6.71
N ASP A 107 4.93 9.51 5.42
CA ASP A 107 5.93 8.86 4.56
C ASP A 107 7.35 9.45 4.71
N LEU A 108 7.65 10.06 5.85
CA LEU A 108 8.82 10.86 6.20
C LEU A 108 8.84 12.25 5.57
N THR A 109 7.84 12.60 4.77
CA THR A 109 7.69 13.96 4.24
C THR A 109 7.17 14.91 5.32
N GLY A 110 6.16 14.47 6.08
CA GLY A 110 5.56 15.28 7.16
C GLY A 110 5.15 16.66 6.66
N SER A 111 5.58 17.70 7.32
CA SER A 111 5.32 19.09 6.94
C SER A 111 6.44 19.76 6.14
N ARG A 112 7.30 18.99 5.47
CA ARG A 112 8.43 19.52 4.72
C ARG A 112 8.01 20.20 3.43
N THR A 113 8.75 21.23 3.05
CA THR A 113 8.70 21.85 1.72
C THR A 113 10.01 21.67 0.96
N LYS A 114 11.04 21.20 1.65
CA LYS A 114 12.39 20.97 1.10
C LYS A 114 12.85 19.55 1.33
N ALA A 115 13.55 19.04 0.33
CA ALA A 115 14.25 17.77 0.44
C ALA A 115 15.32 17.83 1.55
N PRO A 116 15.60 16.70 2.21
CA PRO A 116 16.76 16.59 3.09
C PRO A 116 18.07 16.87 2.32
N ASN A 117 19.10 17.30 3.05
CA ASN A 117 20.45 17.48 2.50
C ASN A 117 20.55 18.47 1.33
N ASP A 118 19.74 19.55 1.39
CA ASP A 118 19.74 20.64 0.40
C ASP A 118 19.51 20.20 -1.05
N LYS A 119 18.84 19.07 -1.28
CA LYS A 119 18.48 18.59 -2.63
C LYS A 119 17.42 19.45 -3.33
N GLY A 120 16.94 20.50 -2.69
CA GLY A 120 16.02 21.48 -3.27
C GLY A 120 14.60 21.45 -2.71
N GLU A 121 13.70 22.18 -3.36
CA GLU A 121 12.27 22.18 -3.02
C GLU A 121 11.62 20.87 -3.49
N ILE A 122 10.63 20.38 -2.75
CA ILE A 122 9.85 19.19 -3.14
C ILE A 122 8.53 19.52 -3.82
N CYS A 123 8.26 20.81 -4.02
CA CYS A 123 7.16 21.30 -4.84
C CYS A 123 7.43 22.72 -5.36
N ALA A 124 6.67 23.15 -6.36
CA ALA A 124 6.73 24.52 -6.88
C ALA A 124 6.21 25.55 -5.84
N ALA A 125 6.65 26.79 -5.96
CA ALA A 125 6.26 27.86 -5.04
C ALA A 125 4.74 28.14 -5.03
N ASP A 126 4.08 27.87 -6.14
CA ASP A 126 2.63 28.03 -6.36
C ASP A 126 1.86 26.69 -6.33
N ALA A 127 2.45 25.65 -5.74
CA ALA A 127 1.77 24.39 -5.50
C ALA A 127 0.55 24.57 -4.57
N PRO A 128 -0.56 23.85 -4.78
CA PRO A 128 -1.71 23.94 -3.92
C PRO A 128 -1.39 23.50 -2.49
N THR A 129 -2.16 24.01 -1.53
CA THR A 129 -2.08 23.62 -0.13
C THR A 129 -3.25 22.69 0.17
N TYR A 130 -2.95 21.50 0.65
CA TYR A 130 -3.92 20.51 1.07
C TYR A 130 -4.32 20.67 2.54
N ASN A 131 -5.23 19.81 2.99
CA ASN A 131 -5.75 19.84 4.33
C ASN A 131 -4.66 19.54 5.36
N LYS A 132 -4.70 20.29 6.42
CA LYS A 132 -3.75 20.25 7.51
C LYS A 132 -4.17 19.22 8.54
N PHE A 133 -3.34 18.22 8.78
CA PHE A 133 -3.55 17.25 9.86
C PHE A 133 -3.26 17.86 11.22
N SER A 134 -4.03 17.43 12.23
CA SER A 134 -3.87 17.92 13.61
C SER A 134 -2.52 17.57 14.23
N SER A 135 -1.92 16.46 13.77
CA SER A 135 -0.57 16.06 14.17
C SER A 135 0.54 16.98 13.68
N CYS A 136 0.28 17.76 12.62
CA CYS A 136 1.27 18.64 12.03
C CYS A 136 1.19 20.06 12.62
N ASN A 137 2.27 20.51 13.23
CA ASN A 137 2.44 21.87 13.74
C ASN A 137 3.47 22.59 12.87
N GLY A 138 3.10 23.68 12.21
CA GLY A 138 4.04 24.44 11.39
C GLY A 138 3.36 25.37 10.40
N LYS A 139 4.17 26.23 9.73
CA LYS A 139 3.65 27.25 8.80
C LYS A 139 3.30 26.68 7.43
N ASP A 140 4.06 25.70 6.96
CA ASP A 140 3.96 25.15 5.60
C ASP A 140 3.21 23.81 5.54
N VAL A 141 2.47 23.49 6.58
CA VAL A 141 1.71 22.24 6.69
C VAL A 141 0.64 22.14 5.59
N GLY A 142 0.52 20.97 4.96
CA GLY A 142 -0.38 20.76 3.85
C GLY A 142 0.13 21.26 2.50
N ARG A 143 1.34 21.81 2.45
CA ARG A 143 2.00 22.20 1.22
C ARG A 143 3.09 21.17 0.87
N CYS A 144 3.21 20.82 -0.39
CA CYS A 144 4.19 19.88 -0.95
C CYS A 144 4.02 18.41 -0.54
N ALA A 145 3.08 18.07 0.31
CA ALA A 145 2.81 16.68 0.69
C ALA A 145 1.38 16.52 1.20
N TRP A 146 0.84 15.34 1.04
CA TRP A 146 -0.44 14.92 1.63
C TRP A 146 -0.24 14.16 2.95
N ALA A 147 0.88 14.37 3.59
CA ALA A 147 1.32 13.55 4.72
C ALA A 147 0.72 14.00 6.05
N SER A 148 0.47 13.05 6.95
CA SER A 148 0.33 13.31 8.38
C SER A 148 1.69 13.58 9.02
N CYS A 149 1.73 13.88 10.33
CA CYS A 149 2.97 14.07 11.07
C CYS A 149 3.08 13.14 12.27
N LEU A 150 2.29 12.08 12.32
CA LEU A 150 2.39 11.02 13.33
C LEU A 150 3.60 10.12 13.08
N ASP A 151 4.02 9.37 14.08
CA ASP A 151 4.98 8.27 13.90
C ASP A 151 4.27 7.02 13.35
N ASP A 152 3.95 7.07 12.06
CA ASP A 152 3.29 5.94 11.39
C ASP A 152 4.22 4.75 11.19
N VAL A 153 5.52 5.00 11.09
CA VAL A 153 6.54 3.94 11.03
C VAL A 153 6.52 3.09 12.29
N GLY A 154 6.53 3.74 13.47
CA GLY A 154 6.43 3.04 14.75
C GLY A 154 5.09 2.34 14.93
N PHE A 155 4.00 2.95 14.50
CA PHE A 155 2.68 2.32 14.55
C PHE A 155 2.61 1.02 13.72
N ILE A 156 3.09 1.02 12.48
CA ILE A 156 3.14 -0.18 11.63
C ILE A 156 4.06 -1.25 12.23
N LYS A 157 5.19 -0.85 12.81
CA LYS A 157 6.07 -1.75 13.56
C LYS A 157 5.34 -2.47 14.68
N ASP A 158 4.58 -1.73 15.50
CA ASP A 158 3.85 -2.30 16.63
C ASP A 158 2.74 -3.26 16.17
N ILE A 159 2.10 -3.01 15.03
CA ILE A 159 1.16 -3.96 14.40
C ILE A 159 1.87 -5.27 14.06
N ILE A 160 3.02 -5.19 13.38
CA ILE A 160 3.78 -6.39 13.00
C ILE A 160 4.19 -7.19 14.24
N ILE A 161 4.72 -6.52 15.27
CA ILE A 161 5.13 -7.16 16.52
C ILE A 161 3.92 -7.82 17.21
N LYS A 162 2.78 -7.13 17.28
CA LYS A 162 1.56 -7.64 17.88
C LYS A 162 1.09 -8.92 17.17
N ILE A 163 1.09 -8.95 15.85
CA ILE A 163 0.67 -10.13 15.07
C ILE A 163 1.69 -11.26 15.22
N LYS A 164 3.00 -10.99 15.18
CA LYS A 164 4.05 -11.99 15.42
C LYS A 164 4.00 -12.64 16.81
N ASN A 165 3.45 -11.95 17.80
CA ASN A 165 3.28 -12.49 19.15
C ASN A 165 2.08 -13.46 19.26
N THR A 166 1.16 -13.44 18.32
CA THR A 166 -0.06 -14.25 18.32
C THR A 166 -0.11 -15.30 17.22
N HIS A 167 0.71 -15.14 16.19
CA HIS A 167 0.72 -16.00 15.00
C HIS A 167 2.16 -16.45 14.67
N ASN A 168 2.28 -17.64 14.10
CA ASN A 168 3.56 -18.13 13.59
C ASN A 168 3.83 -17.53 12.21
N ILE A 169 4.45 -16.34 12.17
CA ILE A 169 4.74 -15.60 10.93
C ILE A 169 6.08 -16.07 10.34
N ASP A 170 6.06 -16.46 9.07
CA ASP A 170 7.24 -16.81 8.28
C ASP A 170 7.90 -15.55 7.73
N LYS A 171 7.28 -14.91 6.74
CA LYS A 171 7.76 -13.69 6.10
C LYS A 171 6.79 -12.54 6.29
N VAL A 172 7.31 -11.32 6.29
CA VAL A 172 6.52 -10.08 6.37
C VAL A 172 6.70 -9.27 5.09
N TYR A 173 5.60 -8.92 4.47
CA TYR A 173 5.55 -8.06 3.30
C TYR A 173 4.78 -6.78 3.60
N VAL A 174 5.25 -5.66 3.08
CA VAL A 174 4.55 -4.38 3.19
C VAL A 174 4.16 -3.93 1.79
N VAL A 175 2.88 -3.73 1.60
CA VAL A 175 2.24 -3.40 0.32
C VAL A 175 1.50 -2.09 0.49
N GLY A 176 1.70 -1.14 -0.41
CA GLY A 176 0.99 0.13 -0.32
C GLY A 176 0.75 0.77 -1.67
N MET A 177 -0.29 1.59 -1.73
CA MET A 177 -0.66 2.36 -2.91
C MET A 177 -0.53 3.86 -2.64
N SER A 178 0.00 4.62 -3.61
CA SER A 178 0.10 6.08 -3.53
C SER A 178 0.86 6.52 -2.27
N ASN A 179 0.30 7.39 -1.42
CA ASN A 179 0.88 7.75 -0.12
C ASN A 179 1.17 6.51 0.75
N GLY A 180 0.36 5.44 0.65
CA GLY A 180 0.64 4.14 1.29
C GLY A 180 1.84 3.43 0.68
N GLY A 181 2.09 3.57 -0.62
CA GLY A 181 3.29 3.06 -1.30
C GLY A 181 4.55 3.81 -0.86
N MET A 182 4.47 5.15 -0.73
CA MET A 182 5.52 5.97 -0.13
C MET A 182 5.82 5.55 1.31
N MET A 183 4.77 5.25 2.09
CA MET A 183 4.90 4.76 3.46
C MET A 183 5.55 3.37 3.52
N ALA A 184 5.19 2.45 2.62
CA ALA A 184 5.82 1.13 2.52
C ALA A 184 7.31 1.24 2.21
N HIS A 185 7.68 2.13 1.29
CA HIS A 185 9.08 2.46 0.99
C HIS A 185 9.82 3.02 2.22
N ALA A 186 9.24 4.00 2.89
CA ALA A 186 9.80 4.60 4.10
C ALA A 186 9.96 3.57 5.23
N PHE A 187 8.99 2.67 5.41
CA PHE A 187 9.05 1.60 6.41
C PHE A 187 10.21 0.65 6.18
N ALA A 188 10.43 0.21 4.93
CA ALA A 188 11.57 -0.65 4.57
C ALA A 188 12.92 -0.01 4.93
N CYS A 189 13.04 1.30 4.78
CA CYS A 189 14.26 2.01 5.14
C CYS A 189 14.46 2.14 6.66
N LYS A 190 13.38 2.27 7.43
CA LYS A 190 13.43 2.50 8.88
C LYS A 190 13.51 1.21 9.68
N HIS A 191 12.81 0.17 9.22
CA HIS A 191 12.74 -1.14 9.87
C HIS A 191 13.01 -2.29 8.91
N PRO A 192 14.16 -2.30 8.22
CA PRO A 192 14.50 -3.36 7.27
C PRO A 192 14.63 -4.74 7.94
N GLU A 193 14.80 -4.79 9.26
CA GLU A 193 14.86 -6.03 10.03
C GLU A 193 13.49 -6.71 10.25
N LEU A 194 12.42 -6.02 9.93
CA LEU A 194 11.04 -6.51 10.12
C LEU A 194 10.34 -6.87 8.83
N VAL A 195 10.95 -6.62 7.67
CA VAL A 195 10.30 -6.78 6.37
C VAL A 195 11.18 -7.56 5.41
N ASP A 196 10.61 -8.56 4.75
CA ASP A 196 11.28 -9.41 3.75
C ASP A 196 11.13 -8.84 2.34
N GLY A 197 10.03 -8.12 2.07
CA GLY A 197 9.80 -7.50 0.78
C GLY A 197 8.74 -6.40 0.79
N VAL A 198 8.89 -5.48 -0.14
CA VAL A 198 7.97 -4.34 -0.34
C VAL A 198 7.39 -4.37 -1.75
N LEU A 199 6.10 -4.10 -1.83
CA LEU A 199 5.40 -3.78 -3.08
C LEU A 199 4.88 -2.34 -2.99
N ASN A 200 5.52 -1.45 -3.72
CA ASN A 200 5.16 -0.05 -3.84
C ASN A 200 4.37 0.15 -5.14
N VAL A 201 3.10 0.48 -5.02
CA VAL A 201 2.21 0.72 -6.16
C VAL A 201 1.91 2.21 -6.27
N VAL A 202 2.29 2.83 -7.38
CA VAL A 202 2.12 4.26 -7.73
C VAL A 202 2.47 5.23 -6.58
N GLY A 203 3.49 4.88 -5.79
CA GLY A 203 3.89 5.59 -4.56
C GLY A 203 5.37 5.98 -4.55
N LEU A 204 5.88 6.57 -5.63
CA LEU A 204 7.27 7.02 -5.66
C LEU A 204 7.52 8.11 -4.60
N PRO A 205 8.67 8.07 -3.89
CA PRO A 205 8.97 9.06 -2.87
C PRO A 205 9.12 10.45 -3.46
N HIS A 206 8.83 11.47 -2.67
CA HIS A 206 9.13 12.85 -3.06
C HIS A 206 10.61 13.03 -3.36
N LEU A 207 10.92 14.02 -4.20
CA LEU A 207 12.29 14.33 -4.64
C LEU A 207 13.24 14.49 -3.44
N GLY A 208 14.33 13.76 -3.46
CA GLY A 208 15.33 13.76 -2.39
C GLY A 208 14.94 12.97 -1.13
N LEU A 209 13.78 12.28 -1.13
CA LEU A 209 13.32 11.43 -0.05
C LEU A 209 13.45 9.93 -0.35
N ASN A 210 14.04 9.59 -1.51
CA ASN A 210 14.45 8.20 -1.73
C ASN A 210 15.46 7.78 -0.66
N CYS A 211 15.20 6.67 -0.02
CA CYS A 211 16.04 6.12 1.03
C CYS A 211 16.44 4.68 0.69
N ILE A 212 17.53 4.25 1.27
CA ILE A 212 18.06 2.90 1.08
C ILE A 212 18.08 2.19 2.43
N PRO A 213 17.49 1.00 2.55
CA PRO A 213 17.52 0.24 3.78
C PRO A 213 18.95 -0.23 4.11
N THR A 214 19.24 -0.29 5.41
CA THR A 214 20.56 -0.71 5.92
C THR A 214 20.75 -2.23 5.95
N LYS A 215 19.68 -2.99 5.70
CA LYS A 215 19.65 -4.45 5.56
C LYS A 215 18.96 -4.84 4.26
N PRO A 216 19.19 -6.04 3.77
CA PRO A 216 18.58 -6.54 2.54
C PRO A 216 17.03 -6.54 2.65
N VAL A 217 16.38 -5.93 1.67
CA VAL A 217 14.93 -5.95 1.50
C VAL A 217 14.63 -6.11 0.02
N ASN A 218 13.80 -7.05 -0.33
CA ASN A 218 13.30 -7.19 -1.69
C ASN A 218 12.35 -6.06 -2.05
N TYR A 219 12.41 -5.56 -3.28
CA TYR A 219 11.62 -4.38 -3.64
C TYR A 219 10.98 -4.53 -5.03
N ILE A 220 9.66 -4.34 -5.06
CA ILE A 220 8.88 -4.22 -6.28
C ILE A 220 8.27 -2.84 -6.32
N VAL A 221 8.48 -2.12 -7.42
CA VAL A 221 7.80 -0.87 -7.72
C VAL A 221 6.96 -1.01 -8.97
N TYR A 222 5.68 -0.66 -8.86
CA TYR A 222 4.75 -0.55 -9.98
C TYR A 222 4.37 0.91 -10.17
N ALA A 223 4.40 1.40 -11.41
CA ALA A 223 3.98 2.74 -11.76
C ALA A 223 3.21 2.75 -13.09
N GLY A 224 2.25 3.65 -13.20
CA GLY A 224 1.57 3.96 -14.47
C GLY A 224 2.31 5.05 -15.23
N PHE A 225 2.53 4.86 -16.53
CA PHE A 225 3.21 5.87 -17.37
C PHE A 225 2.41 7.16 -17.50
N ASN A 226 1.07 7.04 -17.48
CA ASN A 226 0.14 8.17 -17.57
C ASN A 226 -0.28 8.72 -16.20
N ASP A 227 0.42 8.33 -15.13
CA ASP A 227 0.17 8.86 -13.79
C ASP A 227 0.65 10.32 -13.71
N ASP A 228 -0.28 11.26 -13.60
CA ASP A 228 -0.01 12.69 -13.45
C ASP A 228 -0.04 13.14 -11.98
N ILE A 229 -0.44 12.25 -11.05
CA ILE A 229 -0.46 12.49 -9.60
C ILE A 229 0.90 12.17 -8.99
N VAL A 230 1.46 10.99 -9.29
CA VAL A 230 2.82 10.58 -8.89
C VAL A 230 3.58 10.09 -10.13
N PRO A 231 4.05 11.02 -10.98
CA PRO A 231 4.65 10.67 -12.25
C PRO A 231 5.88 9.77 -12.11
N PRO A 232 6.00 8.69 -12.91
CA PRO A 232 7.16 7.80 -12.87
C PRO A 232 8.42 8.34 -13.53
N ILE A 233 8.31 9.45 -14.25
CA ILE A 233 9.39 10.12 -14.97
C ILE A 233 9.62 11.53 -14.42
N ASN A 234 10.71 12.16 -14.83
CA ASN A 234 11.07 13.50 -14.35
C ASN A 234 10.18 14.59 -14.95
N ILE A 235 8.91 14.62 -14.56
CA ILE A 235 7.95 15.69 -14.85
C ILE A 235 7.30 16.17 -13.57
N VAL A 236 6.75 17.38 -13.61
CA VAL A 236 5.99 17.97 -12.50
C VAL A 236 4.61 17.33 -12.46
N SER A 237 4.15 16.91 -11.28
CA SER A 237 2.79 16.41 -11.11
C SER A 237 1.73 17.50 -11.34
N TRP A 238 0.46 17.10 -11.52
CA TRP A 238 -0.63 18.06 -11.76
C TRP A 238 -0.80 19.08 -10.62
N ASP A 239 -0.46 18.68 -9.36
CA ASP A 239 -0.47 19.54 -8.18
C ASP A 239 0.88 20.23 -7.91
N LYS A 240 1.80 20.13 -8.88
CA LYS A 240 3.13 20.78 -8.85
C LYS A 240 4.07 20.26 -7.78
N TYR A 241 3.93 18.99 -7.41
CA TYR A 241 4.86 18.28 -6.56
C TYR A 241 5.96 17.62 -7.40
N TYR A 242 7.09 17.34 -6.76
CA TYR A 242 8.26 16.71 -7.36
C TYR A 242 8.50 15.37 -6.71
N TYR A 243 8.61 14.33 -7.54
CA TYR A 243 8.87 12.96 -7.12
C TYR A 243 10.18 12.45 -7.71
N GLU A 244 10.77 11.46 -7.05
CA GLU A 244 11.89 10.74 -7.63
C GLU A 244 11.40 9.91 -8.82
N PRO A 245 12.05 10.04 -10.00
CA PRO A 245 11.76 9.15 -11.11
C PRO A 245 11.96 7.68 -10.71
N MET A 246 11.09 6.79 -11.17
CA MET A 246 11.17 5.36 -10.86
C MET A 246 12.54 4.76 -11.21
N GLU A 247 13.12 5.17 -12.32
CA GLU A 247 14.46 4.75 -12.74
C GLU A 247 15.54 5.13 -11.70
N ASN A 248 15.46 6.34 -11.13
CA ASN A 248 16.39 6.78 -10.09
C ASN A 248 16.27 5.93 -8.83
N VAL A 249 15.03 5.70 -8.37
CA VAL A 249 14.77 4.84 -7.20
C VAL A 249 15.41 3.47 -7.39
N ILE A 250 15.15 2.82 -8.52
CA ILE A 250 15.70 1.50 -8.83
C ILE A 250 17.23 1.52 -8.97
N ASN A 251 17.79 2.54 -9.62
CA ASN A 251 19.23 2.64 -9.81
C ASN A 251 19.99 2.86 -8.50
N GLU A 252 19.44 3.66 -7.57
CA GLU A 252 20.03 3.85 -6.24
C GLU A 252 19.99 2.55 -5.43
N TRP A 253 18.89 1.80 -5.46
CA TRP A 253 18.78 0.50 -4.80
C TRP A 253 19.69 -0.54 -5.44
N LYS A 254 19.79 -0.60 -6.77
CA LYS A 254 20.76 -1.46 -7.49
C LYS A 254 22.18 -1.18 -7.06
N ALA A 255 22.55 0.08 -6.98
CA ALA A 255 23.90 0.47 -6.57
C ALA A 255 24.18 0.06 -5.12
N ALA A 256 23.24 0.31 -4.21
CA ALA A 256 23.38 -0.01 -2.79
C ALA A 256 23.51 -1.53 -2.54
N PHE A 257 22.73 -2.34 -3.23
CA PHE A 257 22.78 -3.81 -3.12
C PHE A 257 23.70 -4.47 -4.14
N ASN A 258 24.47 -3.70 -4.91
CA ASN A 258 25.46 -4.21 -5.88
C ASN A 258 24.85 -5.26 -6.84
N CYS A 259 23.67 -4.98 -7.36
CA CYS A 259 22.98 -5.87 -8.31
C CYS A 259 23.73 -5.89 -9.65
N LYS A 260 24.10 -7.08 -10.12
CA LYS A 260 25.00 -7.26 -11.28
C LYS A 260 24.30 -7.72 -12.54
N LYS A 261 23.10 -8.28 -12.40
CA LYS A 261 22.42 -8.92 -13.52
C LYS A 261 21.00 -8.41 -13.69
N LEU A 262 20.68 -8.04 -14.91
CA LEU A 262 19.31 -7.89 -15.38
C LEU A 262 18.84 -9.28 -15.86
N GLU A 263 18.00 -9.95 -15.06
CA GLU A 263 17.50 -11.30 -15.37
C GLU A 263 16.48 -11.28 -16.48
N SER A 264 15.57 -10.30 -16.42
CA SER A 264 14.55 -10.14 -17.42
C SER A 264 14.37 -8.66 -17.78
N ASN A 265 14.14 -8.41 -19.04
CA ASN A 265 13.69 -7.14 -19.58
C ASN A 265 12.57 -7.47 -20.56
N ASN A 266 11.39 -7.74 -20.01
CA ASN A 266 10.26 -8.27 -20.76
C ASN A 266 9.14 -7.24 -20.82
N SER A 267 8.40 -7.24 -21.92
CA SER A 267 7.14 -6.51 -22.01
C SER A 267 6.00 -7.52 -21.92
N ASN A 268 5.16 -7.38 -20.89
CA ASN A 268 3.91 -8.11 -20.84
C ASN A 268 2.90 -7.43 -21.77
N LEU A 269 2.81 -7.88 -23.00
CA LEU A 269 1.96 -7.28 -24.02
C LEU A 269 0.47 -7.32 -23.69
N LYS A 270 0.04 -8.27 -22.87
CA LYS A 270 -1.37 -8.37 -22.46
C LYS A 270 -1.79 -7.20 -21.55
N TYR A 271 -0.88 -6.74 -20.69
CA TYR A 271 -1.15 -5.69 -19.71
C TYR A 271 -0.34 -4.42 -19.97
N GLN A 272 0.36 -4.35 -21.10
CA GLN A 272 1.22 -3.23 -21.49
C GLN A 272 2.27 -2.86 -20.43
N ILE A 273 2.77 -3.87 -19.69
CA ILE A 273 3.74 -3.65 -18.60
C ILE A 273 5.16 -3.93 -19.11
N HIS A 274 6.01 -2.93 -18.97
CA HIS A 274 7.46 -3.07 -19.08
C HIS A 274 8.00 -3.59 -17.74
N GLU A 275 8.56 -4.77 -17.72
CA GLU A 275 9.09 -5.42 -16.53
C GLU A 275 10.61 -5.56 -16.62
N GLN A 276 11.30 -5.09 -15.58
CA GLN A 276 12.72 -5.33 -15.40
C GLN A 276 12.95 -5.98 -14.03
N GLU A 277 13.63 -7.11 -14.01
CA GLU A 277 14.03 -7.83 -12.81
C GLU A 277 15.55 -7.84 -12.70
N PHE A 278 16.07 -7.41 -11.55
CA PHE A 278 17.50 -7.38 -11.25
C PHE A 278 17.83 -8.37 -10.13
N SER A 279 18.90 -9.11 -10.33
CA SER A 279 19.37 -10.14 -9.42
C SER A 279 20.91 -10.12 -9.26
N GLN A 280 21.44 -11.16 -8.62
CA GLN A 280 22.84 -11.24 -8.22
C GLN A 280 23.25 -10.00 -7.40
N CYS A 281 22.33 -9.52 -6.60
CA CYS A 281 22.55 -8.49 -5.61
C CYS A 281 23.21 -9.11 -4.37
N ASN A 282 23.81 -8.28 -3.52
CA ASN A 282 24.25 -8.71 -2.20
C ASN A 282 23.04 -9.29 -1.43
N ASP A 283 23.30 -10.31 -0.63
CA ASP A 283 22.32 -10.98 0.23
C ASP A 283 21.07 -11.52 -0.52
N ASN A 284 21.22 -11.81 -1.82
CA ASN A 284 20.18 -12.31 -2.70
C ASN A 284 18.93 -11.39 -2.85
N VAL A 285 19.08 -10.10 -2.61
CA VAL A 285 18.02 -9.13 -2.87
C VAL A 285 17.58 -9.21 -4.34
N LYS A 286 16.27 -9.12 -4.56
CA LYS A 286 15.65 -8.96 -5.88
C LYS A 286 14.98 -7.59 -5.98
N LEU A 287 15.18 -6.93 -7.09
CA LEU A 287 14.54 -5.66 -7.42
C LEU A 287 13.75 -5.83 -8.70
N ILE A 288 12.48 -5.42 -8.68
CA ILE A 288 11.59 -5.51 -9.85
C ILE A 288 10.98 -4.13 -10.09
N SER A 289 11.10 -3.62 -11.31
CA SER A 289 10.36 -2.44 -11.76
C SER A 289 9.32 -2.84 -12.80
N LEU A 290 8.10 -2.32 -12.63
CA LEU A 290 6.92 -2.61 -13.45
C LEU A 290 6.32 -1.29 -13.93
N LEU A 291 6.59 -0.91 -15.17
CA LEU A 291 6.02 0.30 -15.77
C LEU A 291 4.87 -0.08 -16.70
N ASN A 292 3.65 0.28 -16.30
CA ASN A 292 2.46 0.09 -17.15
C ASN A 292 2.31 1.28 -18.10
N MET A 293 2.45 1.04 -19.39
CA MET A 293 2.46 2.08 -20.42
C MET A 293 1.09 2.74 -20.66
N GLU A 294 0.01 2.11 -20.25
CA GLU A 294 -1.36 2.63 -20.33
C GLU A 294 -1.95 2.97 -18.96
N GLY A 295 -1.26 2.61 -17.88
CA GLY A 295 -1.72 2.82 -16.51
C GLY A 295 -1.64 4.27 -16.06
N GLY A 296 -2.60 4.68 -15.23
CA GLY A 296 -2.63 5.93 -14.48
C GLY A 296 -2.31 5.69 -13.00
N HIS A 297 -2.90 6.53 -12.12
CA HIS A 297 -2.72 6.48 -10.67
C HIS A 297 -3.65 5.46 -10.00
N THR A 298 -3.60 4.19 -10.42
CA THR A 298 -4.49 3.14 -9.92
C THR A 298 -3.75 1.86 -9.59
N TRP A 299 -4.39 1.03 -8.76
CA TRP A 299 -3.97 -0.36 -8.59
C TRP A 299 -4.16 -1.11 -9.92
N PRO A 300 -3.24 -2.02 -10.33
CA PRO A 300 -3.39 -2.76 -11.56
C PRO A 300 -4.72 -3.53 -11.63
N GLY A 301 -5.47 -3.31 -12.69
CA GLY A 301 -6.78 -3.94 -12.90
C GLY A 301 -7.96 -3.13 -12.38
N ILE A 302 -7.72 -1.97 -11.81
CA ILE A 302 -8.75 -1.00 -11.44
C ILE A 302 -8.71 0.15 -12.46
N GLU A 303 -9.87 0.48 -13.02
CA GLU A 303 -10.02 1.63 -13.90
C GLU A 303 -10.20 2.91 -13.08
N ASP A 304 -9.78 4.06 -13.61
CA ASP A 304 -9.87 5.35 -12.89
C ASP A 304 -11.29 5.70 -12.46
N ASP A 305 -12.30 5.31 -13.24
CA ASP A 305 -13.70 5.54 -12.93
C ASP A 305 -14.21 4.71 -11.73
N ASP A 306 -13.51 3.64 -11.38
CA ASP A 306 -13.85 2.77 -10.25
C ASP A 306 -13.17 3.21 -8.95
N ALA A 307 -12.14 4.05 -9.04
CA ALA A 307 -11.35 4.49 -7.90
C ALA A 307 -11.93 5.76 -7.24
N GLY A 308 -12.11 5.72 -5.92
CA GLY A 308 -12.34 6.92 -5.11
C GLY A 308 -13.75 7.50 -5.11
N ASN A 309 -14.73 6.86 -5.74
CA ASN A 309 -16.11 7.35 -5.82
C ASN A 309 -17.08 6.62 -4.87
N CYS A 310 -16.59 5.82 -3.94
CA CYS A 310 -17.40 5.12 -2.96
C CYS A 310 -16.91 5.38 -1.54
N ARG A 311 -17.74 5.07 -0.54
CA ARG A 311 -17.39 5.13 0.87
C ARG A 311 -17.09 3.73 1.42
N SER A 312 -16.03 3.61 2.18
CA SER A 312 -15.74 2.43 2.98
C SER A 312 -16.47 2.45 4.34
N ASP A 313 -16.26 1.43 5.15
CA ASP A 313 -16.98 1.31 6.44
C ASP A 313 -16.58 2.43 7.41
N GLU A 314 -15.34 2.91 7.35
CA GLU A 314 -14.85 4.03 8.16
C GLU A 314 -15.44 5.38 7.73
N GLN A 315 -16.01 5.46 6.54
CA GLN A 315 -16.60 6.65 5.94
C GLN A 315 -18.13 6.63 6.00
N SER A 316 -18.72 5.95 6.97
CA SER A 316 -20.17 5.66 7.02
C SER A 316 -21.09 6.90 6.97
N ASP A 317 -20.57 8.05 7.33
CA ASP A 317 -21.30 9.33 7.36
C ASP A 317 -21.06 10.23 6.13
N ILE A 318 -20.35 9.72 5.12
CA ILE A 318 -20.18 10.38 3.82
C ILE A 318 -21.27 9.94 2.85
N SER A 319 -21.82 10.89 2.09
CA SER A 319 -22.93 10.68 1.16
C SER A 319 -22.53 10.00 -0.16
N PHE A 320 -21.63 9.04 -0.15
CA PHE A 320 -21.31 8.24 -1.33
C PHE A 320 -21.90 6.82 -1.22
N PRO A 321 -22.09 6.12 -2.33
CA PRO A 321 -22.47 4.71 -2.29
C PRO A 321 -21.39 3.89 -1.57
N LYS A 322 -21.79 2.80 -0.91
CA LYS A 322 -20.84 1.91 -0.25
C LYS A 322 -19.95 1.23 -1.29
N CYS A 323 -18.64 1.13 -0.99
CA CYS A 323 -17.69 0.43 -1.83
C CYS A 323 -18.09 -1.01 -2.08
N LYS A 324 -17.96 -1.46 -3.30
CA LYS A 324 -18.16 -2.84 -3.71
C LYS A 324 -16.80 -3.49 -3.95
N SER A 325 -16.70 -4.78 -3.69
CA SER A 325 -15.53 -5.54 -4.09
C SER A 325 -15.38 -5.50 -5.61
N ILE A 326 -14.19 -5.21 -6.08
CA ILE A 326 -13.88 -5.19 -7.52
C ILE A 326 -13.56 -6.61 -7.95
N ASN A 327 -14.30 -7.15 -8.92
CA ASN A 327 -14.15 -8.53 -9.39
C ASN A 327 -12.99 -8.74 -10.38
N ASN A 328 -12.11 -7.76 -10.53
CA ASN A 328 -10.97 -7.84 -11.43
C ASN A 328 -9.67 -8.07 -10.66
N LEU A 329 -9.32 -9.32 -10.43
CA LEU A 329 -8.18 -9.72 -9.61
C LEU A 329 -6.86 -9.84 -10.39
N TRP A 330 -6.79 -9.44 -11.67
CA TRP A 330 -5.58 -9.67 -12.45
C TRP A 330 -4.37 -8.95 -11.86
N GLY A 331 -4.55 -7.78 -11.25
CA GLY A 331 -3.47 -7.04 -10.61
C GLY A 331 -2.88 -7.80 -9.43
N ASN A 332 -3.73 -8.31 -8.53
CA ASN A 332 -3.28 -9.13 -7.41
C ASN A 332 -2.62 -10.43 -7.91
N ASN A 333 -3.24 -11.10 -8.88
CA ASN A 333 -2.73 -12.34 -9.47
C ASN A 333 -1.41 -12.13 -10.24
N TYR A 334 -1.12 -10.91 -10.68
CA TYR A 334 0.13 -10.56 -11.32
C TYR A 334 1.22 -10.14 -10.32
N LEU A 335 0.87 -9.38 -9.29
CA LEU A 335 1.82 -8.78 -8.35
C LEU A 335 2.19 -9.71 -7.19
N LEU A 336 1.19 -10.36 -6.56
CA LEU A 336 1.41 -11.15 -5.35
C LEU A 336 2.32 -12.37 -5.56
N PRO A 337 2.21 -13.16 -6.66
CA PRO A 337 3.18 -14.22 -6.92
C PRO A 337 4.61 -13.70 -7.08
N LYS A 338 4.81 -12.50 -7.66
CA LYS A 338 6.14 -11.89 -7.74
C LYS A 338 6.66 -11.51 -6.35
N LEU A 339 5.78 -10.98 -5.49
CA LEU A 339 6.14 -10.61 -4.12
C LEU A 339 6.52 -11.84 -3.28
N PHE A 340 5.77 -12.93 -3.37
CA PHE A 340 6.02 -14.14 -2.56
C PHE A 340 7.17 -15.00 -3.07
N ASN A 341 7.59 -14.82 -4.31
CA ASN A 341 8.74 -15.51 -4.92
C ASN A 341 10.07 -14.71 -4.79
N LEU A 342 10.05 -13.64 -4.01
CA LEU A 342 11.22 -12.81 -3.70
C LEU A 342 12.20 -13.52 -2.75
#